data_9450acb5b7130e0ea41e437c0ae6fef0
#
_entry.id   9450acb5b7130e0ea41e437c0ae6fef0
#
_cell.length_a   1.000
_cell.length_b   1.000
_cell.length_c   1.000
_cell.angle_alpha   90.00
_cell.angle_beta   90.00
_cell.angle_gamma   90.00
#
_symmetry.space_group_name_H-M   'P 1'
#
loop_
_entity.id
_entity.type
_entity.pdbx_description
1 polymer ?
#
loop_
_entity_poly.entity_id
_entity_poly.type
_entity_poly.pdbx_seq_one_letter_code
_entity_poly.pdbx_strand_id
1 'polypeptide(L)'
;MSIQKEIRLSGSGGQGLILAGVILAEAALIDGKRAIQSQSYGPEARGGSSKAEVIISDDEIDFVKVQKCDMLLCLTQAAYDKYGKDFTRVLILDKDMDTKYPEPEKVVRIPILDTATEKLGKPMVANIVALGAVNGVLNLVSKESLMKAVISRVPKGTEELNKLALESGYGLVC
;
A
#
# COMPACT_ATOMS: atom_id res chain seq x y z
N MET A 1 14.11 16.09 14.61
CA MET A 1 13.11 16.24 13.54
C MET A 1 12.16 15.07 13.56
N SER A 2 10.87 15.32 13.63
CA SER A 2 9.89 14.25 13.51
C SER A 2 9.88 13.72 12.07
N ILE A 3 9.77 12.41 11.94
CA ILE A 3 9.65 11.76 10.62
C ILE A 3 8.18 11.48 10.41
N GLN A 4 7.57 12.17 9.45
CA GLN A 4 6.22 11.88 9.00
C GLN A 4 6.27 11.38 7.56
N LYS A 5 5.53 10.31 7.29
CA LYS A 5 5.39 9.73 5.96
C LYS A 5 3.91 9.68 5.57
N GLU A 6 3.64 10.18 4.39
CA GLU A 6 2.30 10.22 3.81
C GLU A 6 2.23 9.28 2.61
N ILE A 7 1.33 8.31 2.66
CA ILE A 7 1.29 7.18 1.74
C ILE A 7 -0.09 7.09 1.12
N ARG A 8 -0.14 6.89 -0.18
CA ARG A 8 -1.38 6.63 -0.92
C ARG A 8 -1.30 5.28 -1.61
N LEU A 9 -2.26 4.42 -1.28
CA LEU A 9 -2.44 3.11 -1.91
C LEU A 9 -3.62 3.22 -2.86
N SER A 10 -3.41 3.00 -4.16
CA SER A 10 -4.47 3.18 -5.15
C SER A 10 -4.59 1.99 -6.11
N GLY A 11 -5.78 1.80 -6.62
CA GLY A 11 -6.13 0.70 -7.50
C GLY A 11 -7.61 0.73 -7.84
N SER A 12 -8.17 -0.42 -8.18
CA SER A 12 -9.60 -0.57 -8.42
C SER A 12 -10.35 -0.92 -7.14
N GLY A 13 -11.64 -0.68 -7.12
CA GLY A 13 -12.52 -1.21 -6.07
C GLY A 13 -12.40 -2.75 -6.01
N GLY A 14 -12.44 -3.31 -4.80
CA GLY A 14 -12.33 -4.74 -4.60
C GLY A 14 -10.91 -5.31 -4.49
N GLN A 15 -9.88 -4.50 -4.68
CA GLN A 15 -8.48 -4.95 -4.51
C GLN A 15 -8.00 -4.94 -3.04
N GLY A 16 -8.87 -4.60 -2.09
CA GLY A 16 -8.56 -4.66 -0.66
C GLY A 16 -7.63 -3.58 -0.15
N LEU A 17 -7.58 -2.42 -0.81
CA LEU A 17 -6.66 -1.34 -0.46
C LEU A 17 -7.02 -0.66 0.86
N ILE A 18 -8.30 -0.57 1.18
CA ILE A 18 -8.75 -0.03 2.47
C ILE A 18 -8.24 -0.90 3.61
N LEU A 19 -8.39 -2.22 3.49
CA LEU A 19 -7.84 -3.16 4.47
C LEU A 19 -6.31 -3.04 4.57
N ALA A 20 -5.62 -2.91 3.43
CA ALA A 20 -4.17 -2.70 3.42
C ALA A 20 -3.78 -1.43 4.20
N GLY A 21 -4.51 -0.34 4.02
CA GLY A 21 -4.29 0.89 4.77
C GLY A 21 -4.50 0.72 6.27
N VAL A 22 -5.57 0.04 6.67
CA VAL A 22 -5.86 -0.27 8.08
C VAL A 22 -4.75 -1.13 8.70
N ILE A 23 -4.30 -2.15 8.00
CA ILE A 23 -3.22 -3.03 8.46
C ILE A 23 -1.92 -2.24 8.66
N LEU A 24 -1.57 -1.40 7.70
CA LEU A 24 -0.35 -0.59 7.78
C LEU A 24 -0.40 0.39 8.96
N ALA A 25 -1.53 1.04 9.18
CA ALA A 25 -1.73 1.94 10.31
C ALA A 25 -1.64 1.18 11.65
N GLU A 26 -2.24 0.00 11.74
CA GLU A 26 -2.14 -0.84 12.94
C GLU A 26 -0.69 -1.27 13.22
N ALA A 27 0.04 -1.66 12.20
CA ALA A 27 1.45 -2.02 12.34
C ALA A 27 2.28 -0.85 12.87
N ALA A 28 2.00 0.36 12.40
CA ALA A 28 2.66 1.57 12.91
C ALA A 28 2.36 1.80 14.40
N LEU A 29 1.11 1.58 14.83
CA LEU A 29 0.74 1.68 16.24
C LEU A 29 1.46 0.62 17.10
N ILE A 30 1.60 -0.60 16.60
CA ILE A 30 2.36 -1.66 17.28
C ILE A 30 3.83 -1.24 17.48
N ASP A 31 4.41 -0.55 16.51
CA ASP A 31 5.78 -0.01 16.59
C ASP A 31 5.89 1.24 17.49
N GLY A 32 4.80 1.66 18.13
CA GLY A 32 4.80 2.85 18.99
C GLY A 32 4.73 4.18 18.24
N LYS A 33 4.42 4.14 16.95
CA LYS A 33 4.23 5.33 16.12
C LYS A 33 2.78 5.81 16.15
N ARG A 34 2.54 7.00 15.68
CA ARG A 34 1.19 7.50 15.43
C ARG A 34 0.80 7.21 13.99
N ALA A 35 -0.46 6.93 13.76
CA ALA A 35 -0.95 6.67 12.42
C ALA A 35 -2.40 7.12 12.25
N ILE A 36 -2.71 7.63 11.06
CA ILE A 36 -4.07 7.94 10.65
C ILE A 36 -4.30 7.26 9.30
N GLN A 37 -5.43 6.56 9.18
CA GLN A 37 -5.87 5.97 7.93
C GLN A 37 -7.16 6.66 7.49
N SER A 38 -7.23 6.99 6.21
CA SER A 38 -8.44 7.52 5.59
C SER A 38 -8.65 6.88 4.21
N GLN A 39 -9.86 6.99 3.69
CA GLN A 39 -10.24 6.39 2.42
C GLN A 39 -11.22 7.28 1.68
N SER A 40 -11.30 7.13 0.35
CA SER A 40 -12.34 7.79 -0.42
C SER A 40 -13.61 6.96 -0.46
N TYR A 41 -14.72 7.65 -0.27
CA TYR A 41 -16.07 7.14 -0.50
C TYR A 41 -16.68 7.87 -1.69
N GLY A 42 -17.55 7.19 -2.43
CA GLY A 42 -18.31 7.83 -3.49
C GLY A 42 -18.26 7.07 -4.82
N PRO A 43 -18.61 7.71 -5.95
CA PRO A 43 -18.65 7.06 -7.27
C PRO A 43 -17.32 6.45 -7.69
N GLU A 44 -16.24 6.94 -7.18
CA GLU A 44 -14.88 6.47 -7.44
C GLU A 44 -14.63 5.04 -6.96
N ALA A 45 -15.36 4.59 -5.92
CA ALA A 45 -15.28 3.24 -5.41
C ALA A 45 -16.05 2.21 -6.27
N ARG A 46 -16.81 2.67 -7.26
CA ARG A 46 -17.65 1.82 -8.12
C ARG A 46 -17.07 1.76 -9.53
N GLY A 47 -16.16 0.78 -9.76
CA GLY A 47 -15.61 0.53 -11.09
C GLY A 47 -14.59 1.56 -11.58
N GLY A 48 -14.19 2.50 -10.75
CA GLY A 48 -13.14 3.47 -11.02
C GLY A 48 -11.92 3.24 -10.16
N SER A 49 -11.16 4.31 -9.92
CA SER A 49 -10.00 4.28 -9.05
C SER A 49 -10.41 4.49 -7.60
N SER A 50 -9.96 3.62 -6.72
CA SER A 50 -10.10 3.80 -5.28
C SER A 50 -8.74 4.07 -4.64
N LYS A 51 -8.75 4.74 -3.49
CA LYS A 51 -7.54 5.00 -2.71
C LYS A 51 -7.77 4.80 -1.23
N ALA A 52 -6.72 4.36 -0.54
CA ALA A 52 -6.59 4.43 0.89
C ALA A 52 -5.35 5.26 1.20
N GLU A 53 -5.42 6.11 2.20
CA GLU A 53 -4.32 6.97 2.59
C GLU A 53 -3.89 6.67 4.02
N VAL A 54 -2.60 6.65 4.26
CA VAL A 54 -2.02 6.39 5.58
C VAL A 54 -0.96 7.45 5.87
N ILE A 55 -1.08 8.07 7.04
CA ILE A 55 -0.05 8.97 7.55
C ILE A 55 0.57 8.28 8.76
N ILE A 56 1.89 8.14 8.74
CA ILE A 56 2.66 7.54 9.85
C ILE A 56 3.64 8.59 10.36
N SER A 57 3.67 8.80 11.67
CA SER A 57 4.54 9.81 12.27
C SER A 57 5.09 9.35 13.62
N ASP A 58 6.27 9.82 13.96
CA ASP A 58 6.84 9.66 15.30
C ASP A 58 6.20 10.65 16.31
N ASP A 59 5.65 11.75 15.80
CA ASP A 59 4.99 12.81 16.60
C ASP A 59 3.50 12.95 16.28
N GLU A 60 2.86 13.92 16.88
CA GLU A 60 1.45 14.21 16.63
C GLU A 60 1.20 14.57 15.16
N ILE A 61 0.06 14.14 14.66
CA ILE A 61 -0.37 14.38 13.28
C ILE A 61 -1.41 15.49 13.29
N ASP A 62 -1.05 16.64 12.74
CA ASP A 62 -1.90 17.83 12.74
C ASP A 62 -3.04 17.76 11.71
N PHE A 63 -2.82 17.07 10.59
CA PHE A 63 -3.78 16.99 9.49
C PHE A 63 -4.10 15.54 9.17
N VAL A 64 -5.37 15.24 9.09
CA VAL A 64 -5.87 13.87 8.90
C VAL A 64 -5.88 13.41 7.43
N LYS A 65 -5.57 14.29 6.50
CA LYS A 65 -5.52 13.98 5.07
C LYS A 65 -4.10 14.12 4.53
N VAL A 66 -3.74 13.26 3.59
CA VAL A 66 -2.48 13.37 2.87
C VAL A 66 -2.43 14.70 2.13
N GLN A 67 -1.42 15.51 2.41
CA GLN A 67 -1.17 16.79 1.78
C GLN A 67 0.00 16.71 0.81
N LYS A 68 1.04 15.99 1.20
CA LYS A 68 2.25 15.81 0.41
C LYS A 68 2.60 14.32 0.37
N CYS A 69 2.09 13.65 -0.64
CA CYS A 69 2.26 12.21 -0.80
C CYS A 69 3.75 11.86 -1.00
N ASP A 70 4.35 11.17 -0.05
CA ASP A 70 5.73 10.68 -0.15
C ASP A 70 5.83 9.47 -1.07
N MET A 71 4.83 8.59 -1.04
CA MET A 71 4.79 7.39 -1.85
C MET A 71 3.39 7.14 -2.39
N LEU A 72 3.31 6.86 -3.69
CA LEU A 72 2.10 6.41 -4.38
C LEU A 72 2.29 4.99 -4.86
N LEU A 73 1.36 4.11 -4.49
CA LEU A 73 1.19 2.79 -5.08
C LEU A 73 0.04 2.81 -6.07
N CYS A 74 0.25 2.33 -7.28
CA CYS A 74 -0.82 2.13 -8.27
C CYS A 74 -0.86 0.67 -8.71
N LEU A 75 -1.99 0.01 -8.50
CA LEU A 75 -2.23 -1.36 -8.95
C LEU A 75 -2.93 -1.44 -10.30
N THR A 76 -3.48 -0.33 -10.79
CA THR A 76 -4.18 -0.27 -12.09
C THR A 76 -3.78 0.97 -12.87
N GLN A 77 -3.90 0.90 -14.20
CA GLN A 77 -3.66 2.04 -15.08
C GLN A 77 -4.59 3.21 -14.76
N ALA A 78 -5.86 2.93 -14.48
CA ALA A 78 -6.83 3.97 -14.12
C ALA A 78 -6.44 4.72 -12.84
N ALA A 79 -5.89 4.02 -11.85
CA ALA A 79 -5.40 4.64 -10.64
C ALA A 79 -4.17 5.53 -10.91
N TYR A 80 -3.25 5.06 -11.74
CA TYR A 80 -2.11 5.87 -12.16
C TYR A 80 -2.56 7.12 -12.94
N ASP A 81 -3.49 6.97 -13.89
CA ASP A 81 -3.99 8.08 -14.69
C ASP A 81 -4.64 9.16 -13.82
N LYS A 82 -5.28 8.75 -12.72
CA LYS A 82 -5.94 9.66 -11.78
C LYS A 82 -4.98 10.31 -10.77
N TYR A 83 -4.10 9.53 -10.17
CA TYR A 83 -3.27 9.96 -9.05
C TYR A 83 -1.79 10.14 -9.39
N GLY A 84 -1.34 9.69 -10.54
CA GLY A 84 0.09 9.66 -10.91
C GLY A 84 0.80 11.01 -10.94
N LYS A 85 0.06 12.10 -11.03
CA LYS A 85 0.60 13.47 -10.97
C LYS A 85 0.76 14.01 -9.55
N ASP A 86 0.16 13.34 -8.55
CA ASP A 86 0.02 13.85 -7.18
C ASP A 86 0.99 13.21 -6.18
N PHE A 87 2.14 12.75 -6.63
CA PHE A 87 3.16 12.17 -5.76
C PHE A 87 4.45 12.99 -5.76
N THR A 88 5.37 12.70 -4.85
CA THR A 88 6.56 13.53 -4.67
C THR A 88 7.90 12.79 -4.74
N ARG A 89 7.99 11.54 -4.26
CA ARG A 89 9.29 10.85 -4.12
C ARG A 89 9.33 9.45 -4.70
N VAL A 90 8.42 8.59 -4.31
CA VAL A 90 8.46 7.16 -4.67
C VAL A 90 7.16 6.75 -5.35
N LEU A 91 7.29 6.11 -6.49
CA LEU A 91 6.17 5.55 -7.25
C LEU A 91 6.37 4.04 -7.35
N ILE A 92 5.41 3.28 -6.86
CA ILE A 92 5.39 1.83 -6.99
C ILE A 92 4.25 1.46 -7.93
N LEU A 93 4.56 0.79 -9.00
CA LEU A 93 3.62 0.42 -10.05
C LEU A 93 3.60 -1.09 -10.25
N ASP A 94 2.44 -1.63 -10.58
CA ASP A 94 2.40 -2.95 -11.19
C ASP A 94 3.13 -2.91 -12.55
N LYS A 95 3.74 -4.03 -12.94
CA LYS A 95 4.77 -4.09 -14.00
C LYS A 95 4.39 -3.52 -15.35
N ASP A 96 3.13 -3.63 -15.75
CA ASP A 96 2.68 -3.37 -17.13
C ASP A 96 2.00 -2.00 -17.33
N MET A 97 2.27 -1.04 -16.43
CA MET A 97 1.66 0.28 -16.54
C MET A 97 2.44 1.24 -17.42
N ASP A 98 1.70 2.01 -18.24
CA ASP A 98 2.25 3.12 -19.01
C ASP A 98 2.32 4.38 -18.15
N THR A 99 3.48 5.04 -18.12
CA THR A 99 3.67 6.29 -17.41
C THR A 99 3.56 7.48 -18.36
N LYS A 100 2.73 8.46 -17.95
CA LYS A 100 2.43 9.67 -18.73
C LYS A 100 3.03 10.92 -18.12
N TYR A 101 3.32 10.89 -16.83
CA TYR A 101 3.83 12.04 -16.06
C TYR A 101 5.32 11.91 -15.85
N PRO A 102 6.02 13.04 -15.58
CA PRO A 102 7.44 12.95 -15.23
C PRO A 102 7.68 11.96 -14.09
N GLU A 103 8.67 11.10 -14.24
CA GLU A 103 9.01 10.11 -13.24
C GLU A 103 9.68 10.75 -12.03
N PRO A 104 9.36 10.30 -10.81
CA PRO A 104 10.04 10.75 -9.60
C PRO A 104 11.45 10.16 -9.50
N GLU A 105 12.16 10.53 -8.45
CA GLU A 105 13.51 10.02 -8.19
C GLU A 105 13.56 8.49 -8.12
N LYS A 106 12.49 7.86 -7.60
CA LYS A 106 12.42 6.41 -7.47
C LYS A 106 11.11 5.86 -8.03
N VAL A 107 11.24 5.06 -9.06
CA VAL A 107 10.14 4.28 -9.65
C VAL A 107 10.46 2.80 -9.47
N VAL A 108 9.52 2.05 -8.91
CA VAL A 108 9.62 0.62 -8.69
C VAL A 108 8.50 -0.07 -9.46
N ARG A 109 8.87 -0.88 -10.45
CA ARG A 109 7.92 -1.66 -11.27
C ARG A 109 8.05 -3.13 -10.90
N ILE A 110 6.99 -3.71 -10.34
CA ILE A 110 7.02 -5.07 -9.81
C ILE A 110 5.71 -5.80 -10.10
N PRO A 111 5.76 -7.13 -10.30
CA PRO A 111 4.59 -7.92 -10.68
C PRO A 111 3.72 -8.29 -9.44
N ILE A 112 3.09 -7.31 -8.82
CA ILE A 112 2.24 -7.53 -7.63
C ILE A 112 1.04 -8.42 -7.97
N LEU A 113 0.31 -8.06 -9.02
CA LEU A 113 -0.90 -8.78 -9.41
C LEU A 113 -0.59 -10.20 -9.88
N ASP A 114 0.44 -10.37 -10.70
CA ASP A 114 0.85 -11.71 -11.16
C ASP A 114 1.33 -12.57 -9.99
N THR A 115 2.02 -12.00 -9.03
CA THR A 115 2.44 -12.74 -7.84
C THR A 115 1.24 -13.29 -7.08
N ALA A 116 0.19 -12.50 -6.90
CA ALA A 116 -1.03 -12.96 -6.25
C ALA A 116 -1.77 -14.01 -7.09
N THR A 117 -1.91 -13.80 -8.40
CA THR A 117 -2.71 -14.66 -9.27
C THR A 117 -1.99 -15.94 -9.69
N GLU A 118 -0.74 -15.82 -10.16
CA GLU A 118 0.00 -16.93 -10.76
C GLU A 118 0.82 -17.70 -9.73
N LYS A 119 1.56 -17.00 -8.87
CA LYS A 119 2.40 -17.64 -7.87
C LYS A 119 1.61 -18.17 -6.68
N LEU A 120 0.66 -17.39 -6.16
CA LEU A 120 -0.13 -17.74 -4.98
C LEU A 120 -1.51 -18.31 -5.31
N GLY A 121 -1.96 -18.17 -6.56
CA GLY A 121 -3.24 -18.69 -7.01
C GLY A 121 -4.47 -18.00 -6.40
N LYS A 122 -4.31 -16.83 -5.80
CA LYS A 122 -5.36 -16.08 -5.08
C LYS A 122 -5.27 -14.59 -5.34
N PRO A 123 -5.98 -14.05 -6.35
CA PRO A 123 -5.96 -12.61 -6.64
C PRO A 123 -6.30 -11.73 -5.44
N MET A 124 -7.11 -12.23 -4.52
CA MET A 124 -7.57 -11.49 -3.34
C MET A 124 -6.46 -11.09 -2.37
N VAL A 125 -5.28 -11.73 -2.43
CA VAL A 125 -4.14 -11.37 -1.56
C VAL A 125 -3.19 -10.34 -2.18
N ALA A 126 -3.54 -9.77 -3.32
CA ALA A 126 -2.72 -8.73 -3.97
C ALA A 126 -2.44 -7.53 -3.04
N ASN A 127 -3.40 -7.16 -2.20
CA ASN A 127 -3.23 -6.11 -1.20
C ASN A 127 -2.10 -6.43 -0.19
N ILE A 128 -1.97 -7.67 0.23
CA ILE A 128 -0.94 -8.09 1.18
C ILE A 128 0.43 -8.20 0.50
N VAL A 129 0.47 -8.70 -0.73
CA VAL A 129 1.70 -8.65 -1.56
C VAL A 129 2.16 -7.20 -1.70
N ALA A 130 1.23 -6.29 -2.00
CA ALA A 130 1.52 -4.85 -2.11
C ALA A 130 2.09 -4.27 -0.80
N LEU A 131 1.53 -4.64 0.36
CA LEU A 131 2.05 -4.20 1.66
C LEU A 131 3.49 -4.65 1.90
N GLY A 132 3.82 -5.89 1.57
CA GLY A 132 5.19 -6.39 1.67
C GLY A 132 6.14 -5.58 0.79
N ALA A 133 5.75 -5.30 -0.44
CA ALA A 133 6.53 -4.49 -1.37
C ALA A 133 6.70 -3.05 -0.87
N VAL A 134 5.63 -2.41 -0.44
CA VAL A 134 5.64 -1.04 0.09
C VAL A 134 6.58 -0.94 1.29
N ASN A 135 6.43 -1.81 2.25
CA ASN A 135 7.29 -1.79 3.44
C ASN A 135 8.73 -2.20 3.14
N GLY A 136 8.94 -3.07 2.17
CA GLY A 136 10.28 -3.44 1.69
C GLY A 136 11.03 -2.26 1.07
N VAL A 137 10.32 -1.39 0.34
CA VAL A 137 10.90 -0.20 -0.29
C VAL A 137 11.14 0.93 0.73
N LEU A 138 10.19 1.16 1.64
CA LEU A 138 10.18 2.34 2.49
C LEU A 138 10.59 2.09 3.94
N ASN A 139 10.55 0.84 4.38
CA ASN A 139 10.85 0.46 5.76
C ASN A 139 10.08 1.31 6.79
N LEU A 140 8.78 1.42 6.59
CA LEU A 140 7.88 2.25 7.41
C LEU A 140 7.67 1.71 8.81
N VAL A 141 7.55 0.39 8.91
CA VAL A 141 7.27 -0.35 10.14
C VAL A 141 8.14 -1.61 10.19
N SER A 142 8.30 -2.21 11.37
CA SER A 142 9.01 -3.47 11.48
C SER A 142 8.26 -4.59 10.77
N LYS A 143 9.00 -5.56 10.23
CA LYS A 143 8.41 -6.75 9.60
C LYS A 143 7.54 -7.54 10.57
N GLU A 144 7.95 -7.61 11.84
CA GLU A 144 7.21 -8.29 12.90
C GLU A 144 5.85 -7.64 13.16
N SER A 145 5.82 -6.32 13.29
CA SER A 145 4.59 -5.58 13.52
C SER A 145 3.64 -5.66 12.34
N LEU A 146 4.18 -5.61 11.11
CA LEU A 146 3.36 -5.75 9.92
C LEU A 146 2.76 -7.16 9.83
N MET A 147 3.54 -8.20 10.12
CA MET A 147 3.05 -9.57 10.15
C MET A 147 1.94 -9.75 11.20
N LYS A 148 2.13 -9.22 12.40
CA LYS A 148 1.11 -9.27 13.45
C LYS A 148 -0.19 -8.59 13.02
N ALA A 149 -0.09 -7.40 12.41
CA ALA A 149 -1.25 -6.66 11.94
C ALA A 149 -1.98 -7.41 10.81
N VAL A 150 -1.25 -8.02 9.88
CA VAL A 150 -1.82 -8.86 8.83
C VAL A 150 -2.62 -10.01 9.45
N ILE A 151 -2.00 -10.80 10.32
CA ILE A 151 -2.64 -11.97 10.92
C ILE A 151 -3.89 -11.59 11.72
N SER A 152 -3.87 -10.46 12.42
CA SER A 152 -5.02 -10.01 13.22
C SER A 152 -6.22 -9.56 12.38
N ARG A 153 -6.02 -9.21 11.11
CA ARG A 153 -7.05 -8.61 10.26
C ARG A 153 -7.54 -9.50 9.12
N VAL A 154 -6.80 -10.52 8.75
CA VAL A 154 -7.23 -11.43 7.67
C VAL A 154 -8.25 -12.44 8.17
N PRO A 155 -9.12 -12.97 7.29
CA PRO A 155 -10.09 -13.98 7.69
C PRO A 155 -9.44 -15.22 8.31
N LYS A 156 -10.09 -15.80 9.32
CA LYS A 156 -9.62 -17.05 9.94
C LYS A 156 -9.49 -18.15 8.89
N GLY A 157 -8.40 -18.90 8.96
CA GLY A 157 -8.08 -19.96 8.02
C GLY A 157 -7.24 -19.48 6.82
N THR A 158 -7.00 -18.18 6.68
CA THR A 158 -6.19 -17.62 5.60
C THR A 158 -4.82 -17.10 6.08
N GLU A 159 -4.47 -17.33 7.33
CA GLU A 159 -3.26 -16.79 7.96
C GLU A 159 -2.00 -17.20 7.21
N GLU A 160 -1.84 -18.49 6.89
CA GLU A 160 -0.66 -19.00 6.19
C GLU A 160 -0.55 -18.43 4.76
N LEU A 161 -1.67 -18.34 4.04
CA LEU A 161 -1.70 -17.73 2.72
C LEU A 161 -1.27 -16.25 2.78
N ASN A 162 -1.78 -15.51 3.75
CA ASN A 162 -1.46 -14.09 3.88
C ASN A 162 -0.03 -13.84 4.39
N LYS A 163 0.53 -14.73 5.23
CA LYS A 163 1.96 -14.71 5.56
C LYS A 163 2.81 -14.87 4.30
N LEU A 164 2.48 -15.86 3.49
CA LEU A 164 3.20 -16.13 2.25
C LEU A 164 3.08 -14.95 1.27
N ALA A 165 1.90 -14.32 1.21
CA ALA A 165 1.68 -13.14 0.38
C ALA A 165 2.57 -11.96 0.83
N LEU A 166 2.64 -11.70 2.11
CA LEU A 166 3.48 -10.64 2.67
C LEU A 166 4.96 -10.89 2.38
N GLU A 167 5.44 -12.10 2.62
CA GLU A 167 6.82 -12.51 2.33
C GLU A 167 7.13 -12.40 0.84
N SER A 168 6.19 -12.80 -0.01
CA SER A 168 6.35 -12.66 -1.47
C SER A 168 6.48 -11.20 -1.90
N GLY A 169 5.72 -10.30 -1.28
CA GLY A 169 5.84 -8.86 -1.53
C GLY A 169 7.23 -8.32 -1.15
N TYR A 170 7.76 -8.70 0.00
CA TYR A 170 9.13 -8.36 0.37
C TYR A 170 10.14 -8.89 -0.65
N GLY A 171 9.96 -10.12 -1.09
CA GLY A 171 10.85 -10.77 -2.06
C GLY A 171 10.89 -10.08 -3.43
N LEU A 172 9.89 -9.30 -3.80
CA LEU A 172 9.86 -8.55 -5.06
C LEU A 172 10.81 -7.34 -5.07
N VAL A 173 11.21 -6.85 -3.91
CA VAL A 173 11.96 -5.59 -3.76
C VAL A 173 13.29 -5.75 -3.00
N CYS A 174 13.57 -6.94 -2.54
CA CYS A 174 14.83 -7.25 -1.82
C CYS A 174 15.81 -7.99 -2.71
#